data_21664c3ace2da809b972a7009bd1ef37
#
_entry.id   21664c3ace2da809b972a7009bd1ef37
#
_cell.length_a   1.000
_cell.length_b   1.000
_cell.length_c   1.000
_cell.angle_alpha   90.00
_cell.angle_beta   90.00
_cell.angle_gamma   90.00
#
_symmetry.space_group_name_H-M   'P 1'
#
loop_
_entity.id
_entity.type
_entity.pdbx_description
1 polymer ?
#
loop_
_entity_poly.entity_id
_entity_poly.type
_entity_poly.pdbx_seq_one_letter_code
_entity_poly.pdbx_strand_id
1 'polypeptide(L)'
;PSLVGSEMCIRDRYYGFFMNQQIIKKLLITGANGFIGGSLMRYYQNQGQDVVGVDLVGNGGDIVEGDISQPETISLLLQECDVIIHTAALVSNALQDSDMWRVNVLATRNLIEAAKEQKVRRFVQISSIVAYGNSAKGEISENHPVHADGGSYVLTKLASEHVVLSEQANDNIEVVIIRPGDAYGPGSRPW
;
A
#
# COMPACT_ATOMS: atom_id res chain seq x y z
N PRO A 1 4.80 32.49 -20.10
CA PRO A 1 5.26 32.31 -18.74
C PRO A 1 5.32 30.81 -18.44
N SER A 2 6.53 30.37 -18.16
CA SER A 2 6.94 28.98 -18.00
C SER A 2 6.34 28.38 -16.72
N LEU A 3 5.68 27.24 -16.87
CA LEU A 3 5.35 26.32 -15.78
C LEU A 3 6.63 25.57 -15.36
N VAL A 4 7.47 26.26 -14.61
CA VAL A 4 8.64 25.65 -13.95
C VAL A 4 8.54 26.08 -12.49
N GLY A 5 7.95 25.23 -11.66
CA GLY A 5 7.84 25.57 -10.24
C GLY A 5 7.25 24.51 -9.32
N SER A 6 6.71 23.39 -9.82
CA SER A 6 6.03 22.41 -8.96
C SER A 6 6.76 21.06 -8.79
N GLU A 7 7.90 20.86 -9.42
CA GLU A 7 8.64 19.59 -9.30
C GLU A 7 9.72 19.56 -8.21
N MET A 8 9.90 20.65 -7.47
CA MET A 8 11.06 20.82 -6.57
C MET A 8 10.83 20.47 -5.10
N CYS A 9 9.64 20.10 -4.68
CA CYS A 9 9.38 19.93 -3.23
C CYS A 9 9.65 18.54 -2.65
N ILE A 10 9.81 17.50 -3.45
CA ILE A 10 10.01 16.13 -2.93
C ILE A 10 11.47 15.69 -2.99
N ARG A 11 12.26 16.22 -3.92
CA ARG A 11 13.61 15.75 -4.18
C ARG A 11 14.66 16.21 -3.15
N ASP A 12 14.48 17.36 -2.53
CA ASP A 12 15.53 18.01 -1.72
C ASP A 12 15.52 17.63 -0.24
N ARG A 13 14.49 16.95 0.27
CA ARG A 13 14.47 16.47 1.65
C ARG A 13 15.21 15.14 1.88
N TYR A 14 15.67 14.48 0.83
CA TYR A 14 16.29 13.14 0.93
C TYR A 14 17.82 13.15 0.90
N TYR A 15 18.48 14.29 0.75
CA TYR A 15 19.95 14.33 0.71
C TYR A 15 20.67 14.24 2.07
N GLY A 16 19.93 14.08 3.16
CA GLY A 16 20.51 14.02 4.52
C GLY A 16 20.56 12.63 5.18
N PHE A 17 20.03 11.58 4.54
CA PHE A 17 19.90 10.27 5.18
C PHE A 17 20.63 9.17 4.41
N PHE A 18 21.95 9.29 4.29
CA PHE A 18 22.80 8.11 4.05
C PHE A 18 22.89 7.28 5.33
N MET A 19 21.79 6.65 5.70
CA MET A 19 21.77 5.63 6.73
C MET A 19 21.62 4.29 6.02
N ASN A 20 22.62 3.42 6.21
CA ASN A 20 22.59 1.98 5.96
C ASN A 20 21.46 1.56 5.00
N GLN A 21 21.72 1.54 3.69
CA GLN A 21 20.82 0.85 2.76
C GLN A 21 20.84 -0.64 3.13
N GLN A 22 19.97 -1.02 4.05
CA GLN A 22 19.73 -2.43 4.30
C GLN A 22 19.19 -3.00 3.00
N ILE A 23 19.96 -3.91 2.42
CA ILE A 23 19.57 -4.62 1.20
C ILE A 23 18.23 -5.30 1.50
N ILE A 24 17.21 -4.99 0.72
CA ILE A 24 15.93 -5.70 0.74
C ILE A 24 16.21 -7.05 0.10
N LYS A 25 16.05 -8.14 0.86
CA LYS A 25 16.25 -9.49 0.35
C LYS A 25 15.07 -9.94 -0.51
N LYS A 26 13.86 -9.79 0.01
CA LYS A 26 12.63 -10.18 -0.67
C LYS A 26 11.51 -9.18 -0.43
N LEU A 27 10.82 -8.82 -1.49
CA LEU A 27 9.70 -7.87 -1.49
C LEU A 27 8.40 -8.60 -1.85
N LEU A 28 7.35 -8.42 -1.05
CA LEU A 28 6.01 -8.88 -1.37
C LEU A 28 5.14 -7.69 -1.80
N ILE A 29 4.44 -7.84 -2.93
CA ILE A 29 3.46 -6.87 -3.40
C ILE A 29 2.09 -7.54 -3.47
N THR A 30 1.11 -7.03 -2.71
CA THR A 30 -0.27 -7.50 -2.80
C THR A 30 -1.06 -6.67 -3.81
N GLY A 31 -2.06 -7.25 -4.46
CA GLY A 31 -2.77 -6.58 -5.56
C GLY A 31 -1.86 -6.42 -6.80
N ALA A 32 -1.03 -7.43 -7.04
CA ALA A 32 0.08 -7.38 -8.00
C ALA A 32 -0.37 -7.30 -9.47
N ASN A 33 -1.60 -7.68 -9.80
CA ASN A 33 -2.21 -7.49 -11.13
C ASN A 33 -2.93 -6.14 -11.26
N GLY A 34 -3.09 -5.40 -10.16
CA GLY A 34 -3.68 -4.08 -10.16
C GLY A 34 -2.81 -3.04 -10.87
N PHE A 35 -3.35 -1.85 -11.10
CA PHE A 35 -2.64 -0.76 -11.80
C PHE A 35 -1.36 -0.34 -11.06
N ILE A 36 -1.45 -0.08 -9.75
CA ILE A 36 -0.30 0.31 -8.93
C ILE A 36 0.60 -0.90 -8.70
N GLY A 37 0.06 -2.01 -8.20
CA GLY A 37 0.83 -3.22 -7.90
C GLY A 37 1.59 -3.77 -9.09
N GLY A 38 0.94 -3.89 -10.25
CA GLY A 38 1.60 -4.36 -11.48
C GLY A 38 2.68 -3.41 -11.99
N SER A 39 2.53 -2.10 -11.76
CA SER A 39 3.57 -1.13 -12.10
C SER A 39 4.79 -1.28 -11.19
N LEU A 40 4.57 -1.49 -9.90
CA LEU A 40 5.62 -1.74 -8.92
C LEU A 40 6.31 -3.09 -9.18
N MET A 41 5.56 -4.16 -9.50
CA MET A 41 6.14 -5.45 -9.88
C MET A 41 7.15 -5.28 -11.01
N ARG A 42 6.74 -4.68 -12.13
CA ARG A 42 7.62 -4.44 -13.27
C ARG A 42 8.83 -3.58 -12.92
N TYR A 43 8.64 -2.53 -12.12
CA TYR A 43 9.72 -1.67 -11.70
C TYR A 43 10.79 -2.42 -10.91
N TYR A 44 10.40 -3.16 -9.86
CA TYR A 44 11.35 -3.88 -9.01
C TYR A 44 12.01 -5.05 -9.72
N GLN A 45 11.28 -5.77 -10.58
CA GLN A 45 11.85 -6.81 -11.44
C GLN A 45 12.95 -6.26 -12.37
N ASN A 46 12.68 -5.11 -12.99
CA ASN A 46 13.67 -4.45 -13.87
C ASN A 46 14.91 -3.95 -13.10
N GLN A 47 14.81 -3.74 -11.80
CA GLN A 47 15.95 -3.44 -10.93
C GLN A 47 16.69 -4.69 -10.41
N GLY A 48 16.24 -5.87 -10.80
CA GLY A 48 16.84 -7.14 -10.33
C GLY A 48 16.51 -7.46 -8.86
N GLN A 49 15.48 -6.82 -8.29
CA GLN A 49 15.03 -7.07 -6.93
C GLN A 49 14.25 -8.40 -6.88
N ASP A 50 14.52 -9.23 -5.87
CA ASP A 50 13.68 -10.39 -5.57
C ASP A 50 12.30 -9.90 -5.11
N VAL A 51 11.29 -10.07 -5.96
CA VAL A 51 9.92 -9.60 -5.75
C VAL A 51 8.92 -10.68 -6.10
N VAL A 52 7.97 -10.90 -5.22
CA VAL A 52 6.84 -11.79 -5.42
C VAL A 52 5.53 -11.01 -5.29
N GLY A 53 4.61 -11.27 -6.20
CA GLY A 53 3.26 -10.71 -6.16
C GLY A 53 2.25 -11.68 -5.59
N VAL A 54 1.16 -11.17 -5.01
CA VAL A 54 -0.06 -11.93 -4.73
C VAL A 54 -1.28 -11.19 -5.24
N ASP A 55 -2.16 -11.92 -5.90
CA ASP A 55 -3.45 -11.41 -6.38
C ASP A 55 -4.47 -12.54 -6.44
N LEU A 56 -5.75 -12.22 -6.57
CA LEU A 56 -6.84 -13.20 -6.73
C LEU A 56 -6.69 -14.08 -7.97
N VAL A 57 -5.92 -13.64 -8.95
CA VAL A 57 -5.57 -14.39 -10.15
C VAL A 57 -4.06 -14.39 -10.31
N GLY A 58 -3.46 -15.56 -10.27
CA GLY A 58 -2.03 -15.72 -10.52
C GLY A 58 -1.68 -15.66 -12.02
N ASN A 59 -0.40 -15.54 -12.34
CA ASN A 59 0.10 -15.56 -13.72
C ASN A 59 0.97 -16.78 -14.02
N GLY A 60 1.06 -17.73 -13.07
CA GLY A 60 1.93 -18.91 -13.18
C GLY A 60 3.43 -18.63 -13.06
N GLY A 61 3.81 -17.42 -12.68
CA GLY A 61 5.20 -16.97 -12.49
C GLY A 61 5.36 -16.22 -11.17
N ASP A 62 5.77 -14.97 -11.24
CA ASP A 62 6.08 -14.14 -10.06
C ASP A 62 4.84 -13.61 -9.31
N ILE A 63 3.63 -13.85 -9.83
CA ILE A 63 2.39 -13.51 -9.16
C ILE A 63 1.67 -14.80 -8.76
N VAL A 64 1.61 -15.03 -7.45
CA VAL A 64 0.93 -16.18 -6.84
C VAL A 64 -0.55 -15.87 -6.73
N GLU A 65 -1.38 -16.85 -7.09
CA GLU A 65 -2.82 -16.77 -6.83
C GLU A 65 -3.10 -16.92 -5.34
N GLY A 66 -3.84 -15.98 -4.78
CA GLY A 66 -4.21 -16.03 -3.38
C GLY A 66 -5.13 -14.88 -2.96
N ASP A 67 -5.94 -15.15 -1.97
CA ASP A 67 -6.79 -14.14 -1.31
C ASP A 67 -6.12 -13.69 -0.01
N ILE A 68 -5.74 -12.42 0.07
CA ILE A 68 -5.14 -11.82 1.25
C ILE A 68 -6.03 -11.88 2.51
N SER A 69 -7.32 -12.18 2.36
CA SER A 69 -8.22 -12.42 3.49
C SER A 69 -8.07 -13.81 4.11
N GLN A 70 -7.26 -14.69 3.50
CA GLN A 70 -7.00 -16.05 3.97
C GLN A 70 -5.61 -16.14 4.61
N PRO A 71 -5.52 -16.25 5.95
CA PRO A 71 -4.25 -16.19 6.69
C PRO A 71 -3.22 -17.22 6.24
N GLU A 72 -3.64 -18.42 5.84
CA GLU A 72 -2.75 -19.51 5.41
C GLU A 72 -1.97 -19.12 4.15
N THR A 73 -2.65 -18.50 3.18
CA THR A 73 -2.01 -18.01 1.94
C THR A 73 -0.99 -16.92 2.25
N ILE A 74 -1.35 -16.01 3.14
CA ILE A 74 -0.49 -14.90 3.55
C ILE A 74 0.80 -15.42 4.21
N SER A 75 0.69 -16.33 5.15
CA SER A 75 1.81 -16.81 5.95
C SER A 75 2.90 -17.46 5.12
N LEU A 76 2.54 -18.26 4.12
CA LEU A 76 3.52 -18.90 3.22
C LEU A 76 4.27 -17.88 2.34
N LEU A 77 3.57 -16.84 1.88
CA LEU A 77 4.17 -15.81 1.02
C LEU A 77 5.12 -14.89 1.78
N LEU A 78 4.93 -14.76 3.10
CA LEU A 78 5.73 -13.89 3.95
C LEU A 78 7.05 -14.51 4.40
N GLN A 79 7.27 -15.80 4.15
CA GLN A 79 8.54 -16.42 4.49
C GLN A 79 9.69 -15.70 3.78
N GLU A 80 10.68 -15.25 4.57
CA GLU A 80 11.87 -14.53 4.11
C GLU A 80 11.59 -13.14 3.50
N CYS A 81 10.36 -12.61 3.59
CA CYS A 81 10.08 -11.25 3.15
C CYS A 81 10.62 -10.21 4.14
N ASP A 82 11.32 -9.20 3.63
CA ASP A 82 11.77 -8.05 4.42
C ASP A 82 10.76 -6.92 4.40
N VAL A 83 10.09 -6.72 3.26
CA VAL A 83 9.21 -5.59 3.02
C VAL A 83 7.93 -6.04 2.32
N ILE A 84 6.80 -5.49 2.76
CA ILE A 84 5.52 -5.65 2.09
C ILE A 84 5.08 -4.31 1.53
N ILE A 85 4.65 -4.28 0.27
CA ILE A 85 3.91 -3.15 -0.30
C ILE A 85 2.47 -3.62 -0.53
N HIS A 86 1.57 -3.11 0.31
CA HIS A 86 0.18 -3.50 0.29
C HIS A 86 -0.65 -2.57 -0.59
N THR A 87 -0.89 -3.01 -1.84
CA THR A 87 -1.71 -2.27 -2.81
C THR A 87 -3.10 -2.88 -3.01
N ALA A 88 -3.33 -4.12 -2.55
CA ALA A 88 -4.61 -4.78 -2.69
C ALA A 88 -5.71 -4.01 -1.96
N ALA A 89 -6.75 -3.65 -2.67
CA ALA A 89 -7.92 -2.99 -2.12
C ALA A 89 -9.11 -3.13 -3.08
N LEU A 90 -10.30 -3.19 -2.54
CA LEU A 90 -11.52 -2.97 -3.32
C LEU A 90 -11.77 -1.47 -3.44
N VAL A 91 -11.92 -1.03 -4.69
CA VAL A 91 -12.14 0.38 -5.05
C VAL A 91 -13.40 0.43 -5.90
N SER A 92 -14.53 0.70 -5.31
CA SER A 92 -15.79 0.82 -6.05
C SER A 92 -16.90 1.40 -5.17
N ASN A 93 -17.67 2.32 -5.74
CA ASN A 93 -18.89 2.82 -5.09
C ASN A 93 -20.10 1.90 -5.32
N ALA A 94 -19.94 0.84 -6.10
CA ALA A 94 -21.02 -0.10 -6.45
C ALA A 94 -20.99 -1.41 -5.62
N LEU A 95 -19.93 -1.61 -4.80
CA LEU A 95 -19.79 -2.78 -3.95
C LEU A 95 -20.52 -2.60 -2.63
N GLN A 96 -20.86 -3.72 -2.00
CA GLN A 96 -21.43 -3.69 -0.66
C GLN A 96 -20.36 -3.26 0.36
N ASP A 97 -20.76 -2.51 1.35
CA ASP A 97 -19.88 -2.03 2.42
C ASP A 97 -19.15 -3.18 3.13
N SER A 98 -19.86 -4.29 3.37
CA SER A 98 -19.31 -5.48 4.00
C SER A 98 -18.10 -6.06 3.27
N ASP A 99 -18.12 -6.07 1.92
CA ASP A 99 -17.00 -6.58 1.12
C ASP A 99 -15.81 -5.66 1.20
N MET A 100 -16.03 -4.34 1.16
CA MET A 100 -14.96 -3.38 1.34
C MET A 100 -14.32 -3.48 2.73
N TRP A 101 -15.12 -3.62 3.79
CA TRP A 101 -14.61 -3.82 5.14
C TRP A 101 -13.80 -5.11 5.26
N ARG A 102 -14.31 -6.20 4.68
CA ARG A 102 -13.61 -7.50 4.70
C ARG A 102 -12.24 -7.42 4.03
N VAL A 103 -12.17 -6.82 2.83
CA VAL A 103 -10.91 -6.77 2.06
C VAL A 103 -10.02 -5.63 2.50
N ASN A 104 -10.53 -4.39 2.62
CA ASN A 104 -9.68 -3.24 2.87
C ASN A 104 -9.23 -3.12 4.33
N VAL A 105 -9.99 -3.69 5.28
CA VAL A 105 -9.71 -3.53 6.71
C VAL A 105 -9.30 -4.85 7.35
N LEU A 106 -10.16 -5.87 7.30
CA LEU A 106 -9.89 -7.13 7.99
C LEU A 106 -8.74 -7.90 7.35
N ALA A 107 -8.66 -7.95 6.01
CA ALA A 107 -7.55 -8.59 5.35
C ALA A 107 -6.23 -7.82 5.55
N THR A 108 -6.26 -6.49 5.57
CA THR A 108 -5.08 -5.67 5.95
C THR A 108 -4.61 -6.00 7.36
N ARG A 109 -5.53 -6.14 8.31
CA ARG A 109 -5.20 -6.54 9.68
C ARG A 109 -4.54 -7.91 9.72
N ASN A 110 -5.15 -8.91 9.09
CA ASN A 110 -4.60 -10.26 9.04
C ASN A 110 -3.20 -10.28 8.40
N LEU A 111 -3.01 -9.50 7.34
CA LEU A 111 -1.73 -9.38 6.65
C LEU A 111 -0.64 -8.79 7.55
N ILE A 112 -0.91 -7.69 8.26
CA ILE A 112 0.11 -7.07 9.13
C ILE A 112 0.38 -7.91 10.38
N GLU A 113 -0.62 -8.59 10.95
CA GLU A 113 -0.44 -9.53 12.05
C GLU A 113 0.47 -10.70 11.61
N ALA A 114 0.21 -11.31 10.44
CA ALA A 114 1.06 -12.36 9.88
C ALA A 114 2.47 -11.86 9.54
N ALA A 115 2.59 -10.63 9.04
CA ALA A 115 3.87 -9.99 8.77
C ALA A 115 4.74 -9.85 10.03
N LYS A 116 4.14 -9.49 11.15
CA LYS A 116 4.82 -9.40 12.45
C LYS A 116 5.30 -10.77 12.93
N GLU A 117 4.46 -11.79 12.82
CA GLU A 117 4.83 -13.16 13.19
C GLU A 117 6.03 -13.66 12.40
N GLN A 118 6.10 -13.31 11.10
CA GLN A 118 7.21 -13.65 10.21
C GLN A 118 8.40 -12.67 10.30
N LYS A 119 8.33 -11.67 11.21
CA LYS A 119 9.39 -10.67 11.43
C LYS A 119 9.70 -9.82 10.20
N VAL A 120 8.70 -9.56 9.39
CA VAL A 120 8.81 -8.59 8.30
C VAL A 120 9.18 -7.24 8.88
N ARG A 121 10.21 -6.60 8.34
CA ARG A 121 10.76 -5.36 8.88
C ARG A 121 9.89 -4.14 8.60
N ARG A 122 9.30 -4.07 7.39
CA ARG A 122 8.55 -2.88 6.96
C ARG A 122 7.27 -3.25 6.22
N PHE A 123 6.20 -2.53 6.58
CA PHE A 123 4.90 -2.61 5.92
C PHE A 123 4.57 -1.26 5.29
N VAL A 124 4.43 -1.21 3.96
CA VAL A 124 4.06 -0.02 3.21
C VAL A 124 2.60 -0.13 2.81
N GLN A 125 1.75 0.66 3.44
CA GLN A 125 0.32 0.75 3.15
C GLN A 125 0.06 1.76 2.04
N ILE A 126 -0.52 1.32 0.93
CA ILE A 126 -1.05 2.25 -0.07
C ILE A 126 -2.47 2.65 0.31
N SER A 127 -2.58 3.86 0.84
CA SER A 127 -3.84 4.51 1.17
C SER A 127 -4.34 5.37 0.00
N SER A 128 -4.90 6.53 0.26
CA SER A 128 -5.37 7.47 -0.75
C SER A 128 -5.45 8.89 -0.19
N ILE A 129 -5.31 9.89 -1.04
CA ILE A 129 -5.55 11.30 -0.70
C ILE A 129 -6.97 11.54 -0.18
N VAL A 130 -7.93 10.69 -0.51
CA VAL A 130 -9.32 10.78 0.00
C VAL A 130 -9.39 10.68 1.53
N ALA A 131 -8.34 10.18 2.19
CA ALA A 131 -8.23 10.18 3.65
C ALA A 131 -8.27 11.58 4.27
N TYR A 132 -7.94 12.63 3.52
CA TYR A 132 -8.04 14.01 3.98
C TYR A 132 -9.45 14.61 3.84
N GLY A 133 -10.40 13.85 3.29
CA GLY A 133 -11.76 14.29 3.04
C GLY A 133 -11.93 15.16 1.81
N ASN A 134 -13.19 15.38 1.42
CA ASN A 134 -13.53 16.16 0.22
C ASN A 134 -13.51 17.68 0.49
N SER A 135 -13.47 18.09 1.75
CA SER A 135 -13.51 19.50 2.16
C SER A 135 -12.14 20.14 2.33
N ALA A 136 -11.07 19.38 2.26
CA ALA A 136 -9.70 19.87 2.38
C ALA A 136 -9.38 20.84 1.22
N LYS A 137 -8.86 22.04 1.56
CA LYS A 137 -8.54 23.09 0.60
C LYS A 137 -7.12 23.60 0.81
N GLY A 138 -6.46 24.00 -0.28
CA GLY A 138 -5.12 24.56 -0.24
C GLY A 138 -4.04 23.48 -0.23
N GLU A 139 -2.89 23.79 0.33
CA GLU A 139 -1.80 22.84 0.48
C GLU A 139 -2.08 21.88 1.63
N ILE A 140 -1.94 20.59 1.36
CA ILE A 140 -2.14 19.52 2.34
C ILE A 140 -0.78 18.89 2.61
N SER A 141 -0.37 18.88 3.88
CA SER A 141 0.81 18.16 4.36
C SER A 141 0.39 16.83 4.99
N GLU A 142 1.38 15.98 5.27
CA GLU A 142 1.16 14.68 5.92
C GLU A 142 0.55 14.80 7.32
N ASN A 143 0.73 15.95 7.98
CA ASN A 143 0.15 16.23 9.30
C ASN A 143 -1.26 16.84 9.24
N HIS A 144 -1.81 17.02 8.05
CA HIS A 144 -3.17 17.52 7.92
C HIS A 144 -4.17 16.52 8.53
N PRO A 145 -5.18 16.99 9.28
CA PRO A 145 -6.18 16.10 9.86
C PRO A 145 -6.88 15.26 8.78
N VAL A 146 -7.08 13.99 9.09
CA VAL A 146 -7.87 13.09 8.24
C VAL A 146 -9.34 13.17 8.60
N HIS A 147 -10.22 13.03 7.61
CA HIS A 147 -11.66 13.18 7.77
C HIS A 147 -12.41 12.03 7.10
N ALA A 148 -13.36 11.47 7.83
CA ALA A 148 -14.22 10.38 7.35
C ALA A 148 -15.51 10.91 6.71
N ASP A 149 -15.42 11.97 5.89
CA ASP A 149 -16.57 12.63 5.27
C ASP A 149 -16.93 12.10 3.87
N GLY A 150 -16.58 10.85 3.61
CA GLY A 150 -16.83 10.17 2.34
C GLY A 150 -17.65 8.88 2.50
N GLY A 151 -17.86 8.19 1.38
CA GLY A 151 -18.51 6.88 1.36
C GLY A 151 -17.62 5.76 1.93
N SER A 152 -18.10 4.52 1.81
CA SER A 152 -17.44 3.32 2.38
C SER A 152 -15.99 3.16 1.98
N TYR A 153 -15.61 3.58 0.77
CA TYR A 153 -14.21 3.55 0.35
C TYR A 153 -13.32 4.41 1.25
N VAL A 154 -13.72 5.68 1.49
CA VAL A 154 -12.97 6.59 2.38
C VAL A 154 -12.88 6.03 3.78
N LEU A 155 -14.01 5.56 4.33
CA LEU A 155 -14.07 4.98 5.67
C LEU A 155 -13.14 3.77 5.79
N THR A 156 -13.15 2.85 4.81
CA THR A 156 -12.31 1.65 4.86
C THR A 156 -10.82 1.97 4.67
N LYS A 157 -10.46 2.98 3.87
CA LYS A 157 -9.07 3.43 3.75
C LYS A 157 -8.57 4.02 5.07
N LEU A 158 -9.35 4.88 5.72
CA LEU A 158 -9.01 5.41 7.04
C LEU A 158 -8.91 4.31 8.11
N ALA A 159 -9.88 3.40 8.14
CA ALA A 159 -9.85 2.29 9.08
C ALA A 159 -8.60 1.41 8.89
N SER A 160 -8.22 1.13 7.63
CA SER A 160 -6.99 0.36 7.34
C SER A 160 -5.72 1.10 7.78
N GLU A 161 -5.65 2.43 7.66
CA GLU A 161 -4.54 3.20 8.21
C GLU A 161 -4.46 3.07 9.74
N HIS A 162 -5.59 3.19 10.44
CA HIS A 162 -5.61 3.02 11.90
C HIS A 162 -5.18 1.62 12.33
N VAL A 163 -5.57 0.58 11.58
CA VAL A 163 -5.13 -0.79 11.83
C VAL A 163 -3.61 -0.88 11.76
N VAL A 164 -2.99 -0.43 10.68
CA VAL A 164 -1.53 -0.57 10.53
C VAL A 164 -0.75 0.31 11.52
N LEU A 165 -1.26 1.50 11.86
CA LEU A 165 -0.64 2.37 12.85
C LEU A 165 -0.73 1.80 14.27
N SER A 166 -1.83 1.11 14.62
CA SER A 166 -1.95 0.45 15.92
C SER A 166 -0.93 -0.67 16.10
N GLU A 167 -0.54 -1.32 15.01
CA GLU A 167 0.48 -2.37 15.02
C GLU A 167 1.91 -1.80 15.12
N GLN A 168 2.16 -0.62 14.58
CA GLN A 168 3.42 0.09 14.76
C GLN A 168 3.68 0.47 16.22
N ALA A 169 2.64 0.83 16.96
CA ALA A 169 2.77 1.25 18.36
C ALA A 169 3.36 0.16 19.28
N ASN A 170 3.40 -1.08 18.81
CA ASN A 170 4.00 -2.23 19.52
C ASN A 170 5.47 -2.50 19.13
N ASP A 171 6.13 -1.59 18.42
CA ASP A 171 7.55 -1.61 18.02
C ASP A 171 8.02 -2.87 17.25
N ASN A 172 7.09 -3.65 16.68
CA ASN A 172 7.44 -4.92 16.05
C ASN A 172 7.58 -4.84 14.52
N ILE A 173 7.14 -3.74 13.90
CA ILE A 173 7.17 -3.55 12.44
C ILE A 173 7.19 -2.05 12.11
N GLU A 174 8.02 -1.66 11.16
CA GLU A 174 8.02 -0.28 10.66
C GLU A 174 6.86 -0.09 9.67
N VAL A 175 6.00 0.88 9.91
CA VAL A 175 4.85 1.20 9.04
C VAL A 175 5.10 2.49 8.27
N VAL A 176 4.85 2.45 6.97
CA VAL A 176 4.83 3.63 6.10
C VAL A 176 3.46 3.70 5.41
N ILE A 177 2.79 4.84 5.53
CA ILE A 177 1.52 5.09 4.82
C ILE A 177 1.78 6.04 3.67
N ILE A 178 1.42 5.62 2.45
CA ILE A 178 1.48 6.45 1.25
C ILE A 178 0.05 6.79 0.85
N ARG A 179 -0.25 8.08 0.74
CA ARG A 179 -1.54 8.60 0.26
C ARG A 179 -1.37 9.20 -1.13
N PRO A 180 -1.41 8.37 -2.19
CA PRO A 180 -1.30 8.90 -3.55
C PRO A 180 -2.49 9.78 -3.87
N GLY A 181 -2.25 10.81 -4.69
CA GLY A 181 -3.27 11.56 -5.38
C GLY A 181 -3.85 10.73 -6.53
N ASP A 182 -4.26 11.40 -7.60
CA ASP A 182 -4.76 10.70 -8.78
C ASP A 182 -3.64 9.94 -9.48
N ALA A 183 -3.72 8.61 -9.44
CA ALA A 183 -2.81 7.75 -10.16
C ALA A 183 -3.34 7.49 -11.57
N TYR A 184 -2.59 7.92 -12.58
CA TYR A 184 -2.96 7.77 -14.00
C TYR A 184 -1.80 7.26 -14.84
N GLY A 185 -2.12 6.71 -16.01
CA GLY A 185 -1.11 6.22 -16.96
C GLY A 185 -1.63 5.08 -17.84
N PRO A 186 -0.77 4.48 -18.69
CA PRO A 186 -1.15 3.34 -19.51
C PRO A 186 -1.65 2.17 -18.65
N GLY A 187 -2.87 1.70 -18.94
CA GLY A 187 -3.51 0.61 -18.18
C GLY A 187 -4.32 1.06 -16.96
N SER A 188 -4.31 2.36 -16.63
CA SER A 188 -5.26 2.90 -15.65
C SER A 188 -6.67 2.77 -16.20
N ARG A 189 -7.56 2.18 -15.40
CA ARG A 189 -8.99 2.19 -15.70
C ARG A 189 -9.59 3.31 -14.88
N PRO A 190 -10.26 4.29 -15.50
CA PRO A 190 -11.02 5.28 -14.75
C PRO A 190 -12.09 4.55 -13.93
N TRP A 191 -12.48 5.15 -12.84
CA TRP A 191 -13.45 4.71 -11.84
C TRP A 191 -14.78 4.29 -12.44
#